data_1afdcd208c93ccb2b17113970f0227ef
#
_entry.id   1afdcd208c93ccb2b17113970f0227ef
#
_cell.length_a   1.000
_cell.length_b   1.000
_cell.length_c   1.000
_cell.angle_alpha   90.00
_cell.angle_beta   90.00
_cell.angle_gamma   90.00
#
_symmetry.space_group_name_H-M   'P 1'
#
loop_
_entity.id
_entity.type
_entity.pdbx_description
1 polymer ?
#
loop_
_entity_poly.entity_id
_entity_poly.type
_entity_poly.pdbx_seq_one_letter_code
_entity_poly.pdbx_strand_id
1 'polypeptide(L)'
;NRKAPEQLARNIWEELDVVTPSTDFPVRRMSGGNVQKVLVGREIAQRPSVLMMAYAVRGLDINTSYTIYNLLTEEKMKGTAVVYVGEDLDVLLELCDRLVVLCGGQVSGIVDARTTTKEEVGLLMTQHRKEGAE
;
A
#
# COMPACT_ATOMS: atom_id res chain seq x y z
N ASN A 1 -17.75 23.24 10.75
CA ASN A 1 -17.55 23.75 9.39
C ASN A 1 -17.55 22.57 8.42
N ARG A 2 -18.61 22.39 7.64
CA ARG A 2 -18.78 21.28 6.69
C ARG A 2 -18.01 21.47 5.37
N LYS A 3 -17.56 22.68 5.06
CA LYS A 3 -16.92 23.03 3.78
C LYS A 3 -15.61 22.27 3.53
N ALA A 4 -14.77 22.12 4.54
CA ALA A 4 -13.48 21.44 4.38
C ALA A 4 -13.62 19.92 4.09
N PRO A 5 -14.46 19.15 4.81
CA PRO A 5 -14.74 17.75 4.47
C PRO A 5 -15.38 17.57 3.09
N GLU A 6 -16.30 18.46 2.68
CA GLU A 6 -16.92 18.39 1.36
C GLU A 6 -15.91 18.63 0.23
N GLN A 7 -15.01 19.60 0.41
CA GLN A 7 -13.95 19.85 -0.56
C GLN A 7 -12.97 18.67 -0.66
N LEU A 8 -12.58 18.09 0.47
CA LEU A 8 -11.74 16.91 0.49
C LEU A 8 -12.41 15.72 -0.23
N ALA A 9 -13.70 15.50 0.03
CA ALA A 9 -14.46 14.45 -0.63
C ALA A 9 -14.52 14.64 -2.16
N ARG A 10 -14.70 15.87 -2.63
CA ARG A 10 -14.68 16.20 -4.07
C ARG A 10 -13.31 15.96 -4.69
N ASN A 11 -12.24 16.40 -4.04
CA ASN A 11 -10.88 16.21 -4.54
C ASN A 11 -10.58 14.70 -4.68
N ILE A 12 -10.86 13.88 -3.66
CA ILE A 12 -10.68 12.44 -3.71
C ILE A 12 -11.53 11.81 -4.82
N TRP A 13 -12.77 12.24 -4.98
CA TRP A 13 -13.68 11.75 -6.00
C TRP A 13 -13.14 11.99 -7.41
N GLU A 14 -12.67 13.20 -7.68
CA GLU A 14 -12.16 13.62 -8.99
C GLU A 14 -10.75 13.05 -9.27
N GLU A 15 -9.82 13.15 -8.31
CA GLU A 15 -8.42 12.76 -8.50
C GLU A 15 -8.23 11.24 -8.59
N LEU A 16 -9.04 10.46 -7.86
CA LEU A 16 -8.92 9.01 -7.79
C LEU A 16 -9.98 8.27 -8.61
N ASP A 17 -10.78 8.98 -9.37
CA ASP A 17 -11.84 8.40 -10.19
C ASP A 17 -12.72 7.42 -9.37
N VAL A 18 -13.24 7.92 -8.25
CA VAL A 18 -14.13 7.13 -7.37
C VAL A 18 -15.50 7.04 -8.01
N VAL A 19 -15.93 5.84 -8.35
CA VAL A 19 -17.24 5.59 -8.98
C VAL A 19 -18.33 5.57 -7.91
N THR A 20 -19.04 6.69 -7.77
CA THR A 20 -20.14 6.87 -6.81
C THR A 20 -21.14 7.90 -7.35
N PRO A 21 -22.45 7.80 -7.03
CA PRO A 21 -23.46 8.75 -7.48
C PRO A 21 -23.23 10.19 -6.98
N SER A 22 -22.65 10.37 -5.82
CA SER A 22 -22.35 11.66 -5.21
C SER A 22 -21.35 11.53 -4.07
N THR A 23 -20.81 12.66 -3.60
CA THR A 23 -19.94 12.71 -2.41
C THR A 23 -20.68 12.41 -1.10
N ASP A 24 -22.02 12.51 -1.09
CA ASP A 24 -22.87 12.15 0.06
C ASP A 24 -23.23 10.66 0.11
N PHE A 25 -22.81 9.89 -0.90
CA PHE A 25 -23.11 8.47 -0.97
C PHE A 25 -22.39 7.71 0.15
N PRO A 26 -23.09 6.88 0.94
CA PRO A 26 -22.49 6.19 2.06
C PRO A 26 -21.39 5.21 1.64
N VAL A 27 -20.19 5.34 2.20
CA VAL A 27 -19.03 4.48 1.92
C VAL A 27 -19.35 3.00 2.07
N ARG A 28 -20.18 2.61 3.05
CA ARG A 28 -20.64 1.21 3.25
C ARG A 28 -21.40 0.60 2.06
N ARG A 29 -21.82 1.40 1.09
CA ARG A 29 -22.53 0.98 -0.12
C ARG A 29 -21.64 0.97 -1.36
N MET A 30 -20.39 1.40 -1.23
CA MET A 30 -19.42 1.41 -2.32
C MET A 30 -18.83 0.02 -2.54
N SER A 31 -18.31 -0.24 -3.75
CA SER A 31 -17.47 -1.40 -4.00
C SER A 31 -16.16 -1.35 -3.20
N GLY A 32 -15.55 -2.51 -2.94
CA GLY A 32 -14.28 -2.58 -2.21
C GLY A 32 -13.20 -1.68 -2.80
N GLY A 33 -13.07 -1.63 -4.12
CA GLY A 33 -12.11 -0.78 -4.82
C GLY A 33 -12.35 0.71 -4.58
N ASN A 34 -13.60 1.17 -4.62
CA ASN A 34 -13.92 2.56 -4.33
C ASN A 34 -13.71 2.93 -2.86
N VAL A 35 -14.04 2.02 -1.93
CA VAL A 35 -13.73 2.20 -0.50
C VAL A 35 -12.22 2.38 -0.31
N GLN A 36 -11.42 1.56 -0.98
CA GLN A 36 -9.96 1.62 -0.87
C GLN A 36 -9.39 2.92 -1.45
N LYS A 37 -9.88 3.37 -2.59
CA LYS A 37 -9.54 4.68 -3.17
C LYS A 37 -9.83 5.82 -2.19
N VAL A 38 -11.01 5.83 -1.60
CA VAL A 38 -11.40 6.85 -0.61
C VAL A 38 -10.50 6.80 0.62
N LEU A 39 -10.21 5.61 1.13
CA LEU A 39 -9.33 5.43 2.30
C LEU A 39 -7.92 5.95 2.01
N VAL A 40 -7.31 5.52 0.91
CA VAL A 40 -5.96 5.94 0.51
C VAL A 40 -5.91 7.45 0.26
N GLY A 41 -6.87 7.99 -0.48
CA GLY A 41 -6.95 9.42 -0.75
C GLY A 41 -7.08 10.27 0.51
N ARG A 42 -7.86 9.81 1.48
CA ARG A 42 -7.97 10.48 2.79
C ARG A 42 -6.65 10.52 3.54
N GLU A 43 -5.90 9.41 3.56
CA GLU A 43 -4.61 9.34 4.26
C GLU A 43 -3.55 10.20 3.57
N ILE A 44 -3.47 10.15 2.24
CA ILE A 44 -2.55 10.97 1.44
C ILE A 44 -2.84 12.47 1.59
N ALA A 45 -4.10 12.86 1.64
CA ALA A 45 -4.51 14.26 1.78
C ALA A 45 -4.02 14.91 3.10
N GLN A 46 -3.69 14.10 4.11
CA GLN A 46 -3.10 14.57 5.36
C GLN A 46 -1.60 14.91 5.23
N ARG A 47 -0.99 14.66 4.07
CA ARG A 47 0.44 14.86 3.79
C ARG A 47 1.34 14.21 4.84
N PRO A 48 1.21 12.90 5.06
CA PRO A 48 1.98 12.21 6.07
C PRO A 48 3.47 12.16 5.69
N SER A 49 4.35 12.20 6.68
CA SER A 49 5.77 11.90 6.48
C SER A 49 6.04 10.39 6.36
N VAL A 50 5.17 9.57 6.94
CA VAL A 50 5.19 8.11 6.84
C VAL A 50 3.78 7.61 6.54
N LEU A 51 3.64 6.83 5.47
CA LEU A 51 2.40 6.19 5.06
C LEU A 51 2.57 4.67 5.21
N MET A 52 1.77 4.05 6.07
CA MET A 52 1.80 2.59 6.28
C MET A 52 0.53 1.96 5.76
N MET A 53 0.68 0.92 4.93
CA MET A 53 -0.44 0.18 4.36
C MET A 53 -0.21 -1.32 4.43
N ALA A 54 -1.21 -2.04 4.92
CA ALA A 54 -1.19 -3.49 4.98
C ALA A 54 -2.31 -4.07 4.11
N TYR A 55 -1.95 -4.94 3.17
CA TYR A 55 -2.88 -5.65 2.29
C TYR A 55 -3.87 -4.74 1.55
N ALA A 56 -3.42 -3.56 1.14
CA ALA A 56 -4.24 -2.49 0.58
C ALA A 56 -5.02 -2.87 -0.68
N VAL A 57 -4.56 -3.87 -1.42
CA VAL A 57 -5.16 -4.31 -2.69
C VAL A 57 -5.80 -5.69 -2.62
N ARG A 58 -5.84 -6.30 -1.45
CA ARG A 58 -6.40 -7.65 -1.29
C ARG A 58 -7.87 -7.70 -1.71
N GLY A 59 -8.19 -8.57 -2.66
CA GLY A 59 -9.55 -8.74 -3.17
C GLY A 59 -10.02 -7.64 -4.14
N LEU A 60 -9.13 -6.79 -4.61
CA LEU A 60 -9.40 -5.79 -5.63
C LEU A 60 -9.11 -6.36 -7.04
N ASP A 61 -9.74 -5.77 -8.05
CA ASP A 61 -9.39 -6.01 -9.44
C ASP A 61 -8.02 -5.41 -9.79
N ILE A 62 -7.42 -5.90 -10.88
CA ILE A 62 -6.08 -5.52 -11.32
C ILE A 62 -5.97 -4.00 -11.54
N ASN A 63 -6.94 -3.39 -12.21
CA ASN A 63 -6.88 -1.96 -12.55
C ASN A 63 -6.91 -1.09 -11.28
N THR A 64 -7.78 -1.42 -10.33
CA THR A 64 -7.85 -0.73 -9.03
C THR A 64 -6.57 -0.93 -8.23
N SER A 65 -5.99 -2.12 -8.27
CA SER A 65 -4.70 -2.40 -7.60
C SER A 65 -3.59 -1.53 -8.16
N TYR A 66 -3.45 -1.43 -9.47
CA TYR A 66 -2.45 -0.55 -10.11
C TYR A 66 -2.69 0.93 -9.80
N THR A 67 -3.93 1.38 -9.71
CA THR A 67 -4.24 2.74 -9.27
C THR A 67 -3.66 3.01 -7.88
N ILE A 68 -3.86 2.09 -6.93
CA ILE A 68 -3.30 2.22 -5.57
C ILE A 68 -1.76 2.20 -5.60
N TYR A 69 -1.14 1.31 -6.37
CA TYR A 69 0.32 1.24 -6.48
C TYR A 69 0.93 2.51 -7.05
N ASN A 70 0.31 3.10 -8.07
CA ASN A 70 0.74 4.37 -8.64
C ASN A 70 0.67 5.50 -7.62
N LEU A 71 -0.40 5.59 -6.84
CA LEU A 71 -0.53 6.57 -5.76
C LEU A 71 0.57 6.43 -4.71
N LEU A 72 0.90 5.21 -4.30
CA LEU A 72 1.99 4.96 -3.35
C LEU A 72 3.35 5.36 -3.93
N THR A 73 3.58 5.08 -5.20
CA THR A 73 4.80 5.48 -5.90
C THR A 73 4.91 7.01 -6.01
N GLU A 74 3.83 7.70 -6.33
CA GLU A 74 3.79 9.17 -6.36
C GLU A 74 4.10 9.76 -4.98
N GLU A 75 3.53 9.22 -3.90
CA GLU A 75 3.83 9.67 -2.54
C GLU A 75 5.29 9.46 -2.16
N LYS A 76 5.87 8.31 -2.54
CA LYS A 76 7.30 8.05 -2.38
C LYS A 76 8.14 9.11 -3.12
N MET A 77 7.79 9.45 -4.36
CA MET A 77 8.49 10.45 -5.16
C MET A 77 8.40 11.86 -4.59
N LYS A 78 7.33 12.16 -3.81
CA LYS A 78 7.19 13.41 -3.06
C LYS A 78 8.00 13.44 -1.75
N GLY A 79 8.64 12.33 -1.37
CA GLY A 79 9.48 12.21 -0.17
C GLY A 79 8.77 11.57 1.03
N THR A 80 7.54 11.07 0.89
CA THR A 80 6.87 10.28 1.92
C THR A 80 7.55 8.91 2.06
N ALA A 81 7.87 8.51 3.29
CA ALA A 81 8.32 7.15 3.57
C ALA A 81 7.12 6.21 3.51
N VAL A 82 7.10 5.29 2.53
CA VAL A 82 6.00 4.34 2.35
C VAL A 82 6.38 2.97 2.88
N VAL A 83 5.62 2.46 3.84
CA VAL A 83 5.73 1.09 4.35
C VAL A 83 4.54 0.29 3.83
N TYR A 84 4.82 -0.68 2.96
CA TYR A 84 3.80 -1.55 2.38
C TYR A 84 3.96 -2.98 2.88
N VAL A 85 2.89 -3.55 3.45
CA VAL A 85 2.84 -4.94 3.88
C VAL A 85 1.99 -5.73 2.89
N GLY A 86 2.57 -6.76 2.30
CA GLY A 86 1.93 -7.62 1.31
C GLY A 86 2.57 -9.00 1.24
N GLU A 87 1.99 -9.87 0.44
CA GLU A 87 2.45 -11.25 0.25
C GLU A 87 2.80 -11.58 -1.22
N ASP A 88 2.43 -10.71 -2.16
CA ASP A 88 2.76 -10.87 -3.58
C ASP A 88 4.18 -10.37 -3.85
N LEU A 89 5.10 -11.31 -4.04
CA LEU A 89 6.52 -11.02 -4.24
C LEU A 89 6.80 -10.25 -5.52
N ASP A 90 6.04 -10.47 -6.60
CA ASP A 90 6.24 -9.76 -7.86
C ASP A 90 5.93 -8.27 -7.67
N VAL A 91 4.84 -7.96 -6.98
CA VAL A 91 4.46 -6.61 -6.62
C VAL A 91 5.47 -5.95 -5.68
N LEU A 92 5.90 -6.67 -4.63
CA LEU A 92 6.85 -6.14 -3.64
C LEU A 92 8.21 -5.83 -4.27
N LEU A 93 8.70 -6.69 -5.16
CA LEU A 93 9.97 -6.48 -5.87
C LEU A 93 9.91 -5.32 -6.86
N GLU A 94 8.73 -5.06 -7.44
CA GLU A 94 8.53 -3.93 -8.36
C GLU A 94 8.40 -2.58 -7.63
N LEU A 95 7.63 -2.55 -6.53
CA LEU A 95 7.28 -1.30 -5.86
C LEU A 95 8.28 -0.84 -4.81
N CYS A 96 8.91 -1.78 -4.10
CA CYS A 96 9.72 -1.47 -2.94
C CYS A 96 11.18 -1.23 -3.30
N ASP A 97 11.85 -0.38 -2.54
CA ASP A 97 13.30 -0.22 -2.63
C ASP A 97 14.01 -1.28 -1.76
N ARG A 98 13.43 -1.60 -0.61
CA ARG A 98 13.94 -2.60 0.33
C ARG A 98 12.81 -3.48 0.84
N LEU A 99 13.12 -4.75 1.06
CA LEU A 99 12.21 -5.72 1.67
C LEU A 99 12.71 -6.13 3.04
N VAL A 100 11.83 -6.07 4.04
CA VAL A 100 12.03 -6.68 5.34
C VAL A 100 11.22 -7.96 5.36
N VAL A 101 11.90 -9.10 5.43
CA VAL A 101 11.24 -10.41 5.42
C VAL A 101 11.05 -10.91 6.84
N LEU A 102 9.81 -11.26 7.17
CA LEU A 102 9.43 -11.77 8.48
C LEU A 102 9.10 -13.27 8.40
N CYS A 103 9.64 -14.04 9.31
CA CYS A 103 9.33 -15.46 9.46
C CYS A 103 9.29 -15.84 10.95
N GLY A 104 8.22 -16.51 11.38
CA GLY A 104 8.08 -16.94 12.77
C GLY A 104 8.14 -15.81 13.80
N GLY A 105 7.66 -14.60 13.45
CA GLY A 105 7.68 -13.44 14.34
C GLY A 105 9.05 -12.73 14.44
N GLN A 106 10.03 -13.12 13.63
CA GLN A 106 11.36 -12.56 13.59
C GLN A 106 11.70 -12.01 12.21
N VAL A 107 12.63 -11.05 12.13
CA VAL A 107 13.22 -10.60 10.87
C VAL A 107 14.20 -11.64 10.38
N SER A 108 13.87 -12.36 9.31
CA SER A 108 14.75 -13.35 8.69
C SER A 108 15.75 -12.73 7.71
N GLY A 109 15.46 -11.57 7.17
CA GLY A 109 16.38 -10.83 6.32
C GLY A 109 15.87 -9.44 5.94
N ILE A 110 16.82 -8.58 5.54
CA ILE A 110 16.55 -7.28 4.90
C ILE A 110 17.35 -7.26 3.62
N VAL A 111 16.67 -7.10 2.49
CA VAL A 111 17.28 -7.16 1.16
C VAL A 111 16.92 -5.94 0.32
N ASP A 112 17.80 -5.60 -0.62
CA ASP A 112 17.53 -4.60 -1.65
C ASP A 112 16.66 -5.23 -2.73
N ALA A 113 15.49 -4.65 -3.00
CA ALA A 113 14.54 -5.19 -3.97
C ALA A 113 15.08 -5.17 -5.42
N ARG A 114 16.06 -4.32 -5.72
CA ARG A 114 16.65 -4.18 -7.05
C ARG A 114 17.69 -5.24 -7.37
N THR A 115 18.27 -5.87 -6.36
CA THR A 115 19.39 -6.82 -6.51
C THR A 115 19.05 -8.23 -6.06
N THR A 116 17.99 -8.40 -5.25
CA THR A 116 17.53 -9.72 -4.79
C THR A 116 16.69 -10.43 -5.84
N THR A 117 16.44 -11.70 -5.63
CA THR A 117 15.58 -12.52 -6.47
C THR A 117 14.34 -13.00 -5.70
N LYS A 118 13.30 -13.39 -6.43
CA LYS A 118 12.07 -13.96 -5.85
C LYS A 118 12.37 -15.22 -5.04
N GLU A 119 13.31 -16.03 -5.52
CA GLU A 119 13.78 -17.26 -4.88
C GLU A 119 14.47 -16.97 -3.55
N GLU A 120 15.35 -15.97 -3.50
CA GLU A 120 16.04 -15.56 -2.26
C GLU A 120 15.05 -15.04 -1.21
N VAL A 121 14.09 -14.19 -1.61
CA VAL A 121 13.05 -13.71 -0.70
C VAL A 121 12.17 -14.87 -0.23
N GLY A 122 11.76 -15.77 -1.14
CA GLY A 122 10.97 -16.96 -0.80
C GLY A 122 11.68 -17.86 0.20
N LEU A 123 13.00 -18.03 0.04
CA LEU A 123 13.81 -18.80 1.00
C LEU A 123 13.82 -18.15 2.38
N LEU A 124 14.00 -16.82 2.47
CA LEU A 124 13.95 -16.07 3.72
C LEU A 124 12.56 -16.15 4.40
N MET A 125 11.48 -16.27 3.65
CA MET A 125 10.12 -16.42 4.19
C MET A 125 9.91 -17.78 4.89
N THR A 126 10.74 -18.77 4.60
CA THR A 126 10.62 -20.14 5.14
C THR A 126 11.69 -20.49 6.16
N GLN A 127 12.78 -19.73 6.21
CA GLN A 127 13.89 -19.99 7.11
C GLN A 127 13.70 -19.26 8.44
N HIS A 128 13.48 -20.02 9.50
CA HIS A 128 13.74 -19.52 10.85
C HIS A 128 15.24 -19.29 11.00
N ARG A 129 15.64 -18.06 11.29
CA ARG A 129 17.01 -17.79 11.71
C ARG A 129 17.26 -18.59 12.98
N LYS A 130 18.07 -19.67 12.89
CA LYS A 130 18.52 -20.38 14.09
C LYS A 130 19.32 -19.37 14.91
N GLU A 131 18.83 -19.00 16.09
CA GLU A 131 19.65 -18.34 17.10
C GLU A 131 20.80 -19.30 17.45
N GLY A 132 22.03 -18.84 17.25
CA GLY A 132 23.23 -19.54 17.72
C GLY A 132 24.08 -20.12 16.60
N ALA A 133 24.86 -19.27 15.96
CA ALA A 133 26.21 -19.57 15.53
C ALA A 133 27.04 -18.32 15.87
N GLU A 134 27.67 -18.37 17.06
CA GLU A 134 28.80 -17.53 17.38
C GLU A 134 29.92 -17.75 16.36
#